data_c139d3534e45e2f022af3b8ccf77ca68
#
_entry.id   c139d3534e45e2f022af3b8ccf77ca68
#
_cell.length_a   1.000
_cell.length_b   1.000
_cell.length_c   1.000
_cell.angle_alpha   90.00
_cell.angle_beta   90.00
_cell.angle_gamma   90.00
#
_symmetry.space_group_name_H-M   'P 1'
#
loop_
_entity.id
_entity.type
_entity.pdbx_description
1 polymer ?
#
loop_
_entity_poly.entity_id
_entity_poly.type
_entity_poly.pdbx_seq_one_letter_code
_entity_poly.pdbx_strand_id
1 'polypeptide(L)'
;MKKLYLLLAVMSLNTVAYADENPYLPESKLKDAKVSTWNVGAGFTKKLLHGNVEWVNPYGIAYAKAGVFLNDDNPAGGQVGFRYPYHLTGTDKNGYYIGAYAGHIESKQINGKEKARLGAGVDLAYVWLNPERIRTFSVGIGAGERMKNGRGEVIEKTEPTIQFSYTLSFGL
;
A
#
# COMPACT_ATOMS: atom_id res chain seq x y z
N MET A 1 17.36 12.74 -17.10
CA MET A 1 16.78 13.97 -16.49
C MET A 1 15.26 13.99 -16.50
N LYS A 2 14.53 13.37 -17.46
CA LYS A 2 13.04 13.36 -17.47
C LYS A 2 12.36 12.58 -16.33
N LYS A 3 13.07 11.63 -15.70
CA LYS A 3 12.52 10.79 -14.60
C LYS A 3 12.50 11.50 -13.22
N LEU A 4 13.28 12.56 -13.06
CA LEU A 4 13.33 13.32 -11.79
C LEU A 4 12.14 14.28 -11.65
N TYR A 5 11.58 14.76 -12.76
CA TYR A 5 10.43 15.67 -12.74
C TYR A 5 9.12 15.00 -12.32
N LEU A 6 8.99 13.68 -12.53
CA LEU A 6 7.80 12.94 -12.11
C LEU A 6 7.72 12.81 -10.58
N LEU A 7 8.87 12.69 -9.92
CA LEU A 7 8.93 12.59 -8.44
C LEU A 7 8.63 13.96 -7.78
N LEU A 8 9.07 15.07 -8.40
CA LEU A 8 8.78 16.43 -7.94
C LEU A 8 7.31 16.82 -8.16
N ALA A 9 6.67 16.35 -9.23
CA ALA A 9 5.27 16.62 -9.50
C ALA A 9 4.32 15.95 -8.50
N VAL A 10 4.72 14.81 -7.91
CA VAL A 10 3.93 14.12 -6.88
C VAL A 10 4.02 14.86 -5.53
N MET A 11 5.11 15.59 -5.27
CA MET A 11 5.29 16.34 -4.02
C MET A 11 4.58 17.70 -4.01
N SER A 12 4.16 18.23 -5.16
CA SER A 12 3.48 19.54 -5.26
C SER A 12 1.95 19.49 -5.09
N LEU A 13 1.36 18.32 -4.85
CA LEU A 13 -0.08 18.14 -4.59
C LEU A 13 -0.49 18.49 -3.15
N ASN A 14 0.15 19.49 -2.53
CA ASN A 14 -0.25 20.01 -1.23
C ASN A 14 -1.39 21.08 -1.31
N THR A 15 -2.17 21.08 -2.36
CA THR A 15 -3.41 21.86 -2.36
C THR A 15 -4.47 21.11 -1.57
N VAL A 16 -4.55 21.40 -0.27
CA VAL A 16 -5.72 21.07 0.54
C VAL A 16 -6.87 21.93 0.00
N ALA A 17 -7.62 21.39 -0.92
CA ALA A 17 -8.92 21.95 -1.25
C ALA A 17 -9.82 21.71 -0.03
N TYR A 18 -10.11 22.73 0.74
CA TYR A 18 -11.23 22.74 1.68
C TYR A 18 -12.50 22.68 0.81
N ALA A 19 -12.97 21.48 0.54
CA ALA A 19 -14.29 21.30 -0.03
C ALA A 19 -15.30 21.55 1.10
N ASP A 20 -16.21 22.51 0.91
CA ASP A 20 -17.46 22.57 1.65
C ASP A 20 -18.10 21.16 1.68
N GLU A 21 -18.86 20.87 2.75
CA GLU A 21 -19.45 19.54 2.99
C GLU A 21 -20.23 19.05 1.76
N ASN A 22 -19.52 18.44 0.84
CA ASN A 22 -20.12 17.80 -0.31
C ASN A 22 -20.67 16.45 0.16
N PRO A 23 -21.99 16.20 0.10
CA PRO A 23 -22.61 14.98 0.60
C PRO A 23 -22.16 13.71 -0.14
N TYR A 24 -21.43 13.86 -1.25
CA TYR A 24 -20.86 12.74 -2.02
C TYR A 24 -19.43 12.39 -1.63
N LEU A 25 -18.78 13.19 -0.76
CA LEU A 25 -17.45 12.87 -0.26
C LEU A 25 -17.54 12.02 1.02
N PRO A 26 -16.64 11.05 1.19
CA PRO A 26 -16.57 10.31 2.44
C PRO A 26 -16.19 11.24 3.60
N GLU A 27 -16.60 10.89 4.80
CA GLU A 27 -16.27 11.64 6.01
C GLU A 27 -14.74 11.76 6.21
N SER A 28 -14.27 12.97 6.51
CA SER A 28 -12.84 13.26 6.75
C SER A 28 -12.43 12.91 8.19
N LYS A 29 -12.38 11.61 8.51
CA LYS A 29 -12.15 11.10 9.87
C LYS A 29 -10.77 11.38 10.44
N LEU A 30 -9.78 11.69 9.61
CA LEU A 30 -8.40 11.97 10.01
C LEU A 30 -8.04 13.45 10.00
N LYS A 31 -9.02 14.37 9.83
CA LYS A 31 -8.77 15.82 9.79
C LYS A 31 -7.97 16.32 10.98
N ASP A 32 -8.22 15.78 12.18
CA ASP A 32 -7.58 16.19 13.44
C ASP A 32 -6.52 15.17 13.93
N ALA A 33 -6.01 14.32 13.04
CA ALA A 33 -4.96 13.37 13.41
C ALA A 33 -3.66 14.10 13.73
N LYS A 34 -3.06 13.79 14.89
CA LYS A 34 -1.81 14.41 15.35
C LYS A 34 -0.55 13.73 14.82
N VAL A 35 -0.60 13.16 13.64
CA VAL A 35 0.50 12.45 13.00
C VAL A 35 1.09 13.28 11.89
N SER A 36 2.38 13.09 11.57
CA SER A 36 3.01 13.72 10.41
C SER A 36 2.26 13.39 9.13
N THR A 37 2.11 14.38 8.25
CA THR A 37 1.49 14.21 6.92
C THR A 37 2.25 13.19 6.07
N TRP A 38 3.59 13.22 6.15
CA TRP A 38 4.47 12.30 5.44
C TRP A 38 5.22 11.44 6.42
N ASN A 39 5.24 10.15 6.17
CA ASN A 39 5.92 9.17 6.99
C ASN A 39 6.70 8.20 6.09
N VAL A 40 7.86 7.78 6.55
CA VAL A 40 8.69 6.79 5.86
C VAL A 40 8.99 5.64 6.79
N GLY A 41 9.12 4.46 6.23
CA GLY A 41 9.34 3.29 7.05
C GLY A 41 9.73 2.05 6.28
N ALA A 42 9.59 0.93 6.93
CA ALA A 42 9.86 -0.37 6.37
C ALA A 42 8.85 -1.41 6.87
N GLY A 43 8.78 -2.51 6.18
CA GLY A 43 7.90 -3.60 6.57
C GLY A 43 8.05 -4.82 5.67
N PHE A 44 7.13 -5.73 5.86
CA PHE A 44 7.02 -6.89 4.99
C PHE A 44 5.56 -7.11 4.58
N THR A 45 5.38 -7.60 3.37
CA THR A 45 4.07 -7.99 2.84
C THR A 45 4.22 -9.37 2.21
N LYS A 46 3.66 -10.41 2.82
CA LYS A 46 3.90 -11.81 2.45
C LYS A 46 5.41 -12.10 2.44
N LYS A 47 6.02 -12.22 1.27
CA LYS A 47 7.47 -12.42 1.09
C LYS A 47 8.21 -11.17 0.62
N LEU A 48 7.53 -10.04 0.43
CA LEU A 48 8.12 -8.76 0.00
C LEU A 48 8.65 -8.00 1.21
N LEU A 49 9.96 -7.92 1.36
CA LEU A 49 10.62 -6.98 2.27
C LEU A 49 10.71 -5.62 1.56
N HIS A 50 10.22 -4.56 2.18
CA HIS A 50 10.06 -3.28 1.51
C HIS A 50 10.31 -2.07 2.41
N GLY A 51 10.77 -0.97 1.79
CA GLY A 51 10.56 0.37 2.30
C GLY A 51 9.18 0.87 1.89
N ASN A 52 8.63 1.82 2.65
CA ASN A 52 7.35 2.45 2.35
C ASN A 52 7.36 3.95 2.62
N VAL A 53 6.51 4.65 1.89
CA VAL A 53 6.14 6.04 2.13
C VAL A 53 4.64 6.08 2.35
N GLU A 54 4.20 6.78 3.37
CA GLU A 54 2.78 6.96 3.72
C GLU A 54 2.44 8.45 3.76
N TRP A 55 1.35 8.80 3.11
CA TRP A 55 0.77 10.14 3.13
C TRP A 55 -0.57 10.10 3.87
N VAL A 56 -0.58 10.69 5.05
CA VAL A 56 -1.80 10.83 5.86
C VAL A 56 -2.52 12.09 5.43
N ASN A 57 -3.75 11.94 5.01
CA ASN A 57 -4.63 13.03 4.60
C ASN A 57 -5.97 12.92 5.36
N PRO A 58 -6.85 13.94 5.31
CA PRO A 58 -8.10 13.95 6.09
C PRO A 58 -9.01 12.72 5.87
N TYR A 59 -8.91 12.09 4.71
CA TYR A 59 -9.76 10.96 4.32
C TYR A 59 -9.13 9.60 4.58
N GLY A 60 -7.81 9.51 4.76
CA GLY A 60 -7.16 8.23 4.95
C GLY A 60 -5.65 8.28 4.78
N ILE A 61 -5.06 7.13 4.49
CA ILE A 61 -3.62 6.94 4.33
C ILE A 61 -3.36 6.36 2.94
N ALA A 62 -2.77 7.19 2.06
CA ALA A 62 -2.20 6.70 0.82
C ALA A 62 -0.78 6.19 1.08
N TYR A 63 -0.38 5.11 0.42
CA TYR A 63 0.96 4.55 0.60
C TYR A 63 1.56 4.01 -0.70
N ALA A 64 2.88 4.01 -0.75
CA ALA A 64 3.66 3.33 -1.75
C ALA A 64 4.73 2.47 -1.06
N LYS A 65 4.96 1.28 -1.56
CA LYS A 65 5.95 0.31 -1.07
C LYS A 65 6.85 -0.12 -2.23
N ALA A 66 8.14 -0.29 -1.98
CA ALA A 66 9.09 -0.84 -2.93
C ALA A 66 10.14 -1.69 -2.19
N GLY A 67 10.50 -2.82 -2.77
CA GLY A 67 11.43 -3.75 -2.13
C GLY A 67 11.74 -4.96 -2.97
N VAL A 68 12.12 -6.04 -2.30
CA VAL A 68 12.50 -7.31 -2.94
C VAL A 68 11.72 -8.47 -2.32
N PHE A 69 11.31 -9.41 -3.16
CA PHE A 69 10.76 -10.67 -2.65
C PHE A 69 11.88 -11.55 -2.12
N LEU A 70 11.67 -12.14 -0.94
CA LEU A 70 12.61 -13.04 -0.29
C LEU A 70 12.46 -14.47 -0.84
N ASN A 71 12.81 -14.62 -2.11
CA ASN A 71 12.81 -15.87 -2.87
C ASN A 71 14.21 -16.04 -3.51
N ASP A 72 14.46 -17.16 -4.19
CA ASP A 72 15.78 -17.51 -4.71
C ASP A 72 16.40 -16.42 -5.62
N ASP A 73 15.60 -15.81 -6.52
CA ASP A 73 16.07 -14.77 -7.45
C ASP A 73 15.87 -13.33 -6.92
N ASN A 74 15.27 -13.16 -5.74
CA ASN A 74 14.97 -11.87 -5.11
C ASN A 74 14.38 -10.80 -6.08
N PRO A 75 13.31 -11.10 -6.84
CA PRO A 75 12.78 -10.14 -7.79
C PRO A 75 12.25 -8.87 -7.09
N ALA A 76 12.50 -7.72 -7.70
CA ALA A 76 11.98 -6.47 -7.20
C ALA A 76 10.45 -6.41 -7.28
N GLY A 77 9.83 -5.77 -6.31
CA GLY A 77 8.39 -5.59 -6.25
C GLY A 77 8.00 -4.25 -5.64
N GLY A 78 6.77 -3.84 -5.89
CA GLY A 78 6.21 -2.64 -5.29
C GLY A 78 4.70 -2.64 -5.35
N GLN A 79 4.08 -1.90 -4.43
CA GLN A 79 2.64 -1.73 -4.32
C GLN A 79 2.31 -0.28 -4.01
N VAL A 80 1.15 0.16 -4.48
CA VAL A 80 0.51 1.40 -4.06
C VAL A 80 -0.87 1.09 -3.53
N GLY A 81 -1.37 1.89 -2.61
CA GLY A 81 -2.71 1.69 -2.09
C GLY A 81 -3.21 2.87 -1.28
N PHE A 82 -4.46 2.74 -0.87
CA PHE A 82 -5.14 3.71 -0.02
C PHE A 82 -5.97 2.97 1.03
N ARG A 83 -5.97 3.47 2.28
CA ARG A 83 -6.74 2.95 3.41
C ARG A 83 -7.65 4.02 3.97
N TYR A 84 -8.94 3.76 3.99
CA TYR A 84 -9.97 4.58 4.61
C TYR A 84 -10.24 4.11 6.04
N PRO A 85 -10.29 5.01 7.05
CA PRO A 85 -10.63 4.65 8.43
C PRO A 85 -12.11 4.24 8.53
N TYR A 86 -12.36 2.94 8.61
CA TYR A 86 -13.71 2.39 8.70
C TYR A 86 -14.27 2.52 10.12
N HIS A 87 -13.56 2.01 11.11
CA HIS A 87 -13.97 2.01 12.52
C HIS A 87 -12.81 2.39 13.42
N LEU A 88 -12.89 3.58 14.05
CA LEU A 88 -11.89 4.07 14.97
C LEU A 88 -12.20 3.58 16.39
N THR A 89 -11.18 3.04 17.07
CA THR A 89 -11.32 2.40 18.39
C THR A 89 -10.80 3.25 19.54
N GLY A 90 -10.25 4.42 19.27
CA GLY A 90 -9.64 5.27 20.29
C GLY A 90 -9.59 6.75 19.91
N THR A 91 -9.10 7.56 20.83
CA THR A 91 -8.95 9.02 20.68
C THR A 91 -7.86 9.40 19.68
N ASP A 92 -6.87 8.55 19.49
CA ASP A 92 -5.68 8.80 18.64
C ASP A 92 -5.87 8.34 17.19
N LYS A 93 -7.13 8.18 16.75
CA LYS A 93 -7.46 7.68 15.40
C LYS A 93 -6.94 6.26 15.11
N ASN A 94 -6.60 5.49 16.15
CA ASN A 94 -6.33 4.07 16.04
C ASN A 94 -7.59 3.31 15.62
N GLY A 95 -7.47 2.26 14.85
CA GLY A 95 -8.64 1.47 14.50
C GLY A 95 -8.49 0.62 13.25
N TYR A 96 -9.64 0.20 12.76
CA TYR A 96 -9.77 -0.62 11.57
C TYR A 96 -9.94 0.25 10.33
N TYR A 97 -9.11 -0.04 9.32
CA TYR A 97 -9.09 0.64 8.05
C TYR A 97 -9.35 -0.36 6.93
N ILE A 98 -10.19 0.01 5.98
CA ILE A 98 -10.41 -0.76 4.76
C ILE A 98 -9.58 -0.15 3.66
N GLY A 99 -8.83 -0.97 2.93
CA GLY A 99 -7.94 -0.53 1.89
C GLY A 99 -8.16 -1.22 0.56
N ALA A 100 -7.63 -0.58 -0.48
CA ALA A 100 -7.42 -1.16 -1.79
C ALA A 100 -5.96 -0.95 -2.18
N TYR A 101 -5.39 -1.92 -2.90
CA TYR A 101 -4.01 -1.88 -3.34
C TYR A 101 -3.85 -2.45 -4.75
N ALA A 102 -2.80 -2.00 -5.43
CA ALA A 102 -2.38 -2.51 -6.72
C ALA A 102 -0.84 -2.56 -6.78
N GLY A 103 -0.31 -3.47 -7.56
CA GLY A 103 1.14 -3.66 -7.73
C GLY A 103 1.53 -5.13 -7.71
N HIS A 104 2.75 -5.42 -7.29
CA HIS A 104 3.26 -6.80 -7.23
C HIS A 104 2.73 -7.49 -5.99
N ILE A 105 1.86 -8.47 -6.16
CA ILE A 105 1.19 -9.16 -5.05
C ILE A 105 1.91 -10.43 -4.58
N GLU A 106 2.69 -11.04 -5.45
CA GLU A 106 3.49 -12.22 -5.13
C GLU A 106 4.61 -12.41 -6.15
N SER A 107 5.51 -13.35 -5.90
CA SER A 107 6.49 -13.85 -6.84
C SER A 107 6.19 -15.31 -7.16
N LYS A 108 6.34 -15.68 -8.44
CA LYS A 108 6.13 -17.04 -8.95
C LYS A 108 7.29 -17.46 -9.85
N GLN A 109 7.64 -18.73 -9.79
CA GLN A 109 8.68 -19.32 -10.64
C GLN A 109 8.13 -19.61 -12.04
N ILE A 110 8.77 -19.05 -13.05
CA ILE A 110 8.44 -19.24 -14.47
C ILE A 110 9.71 -19.59 -15.24
N ASN A 111 9.75 -20.77 -15.85
CA ASN A 111 10.90 -21.25 -16.61
C ASN A 111 12.22 -21.22 -15.80
N GLY A 112 12.18 -21.59 -14.54
CA GLY A 112 13.34 -21.61 -13.65
C GLY A 112 13.76 -20.23 -13.12
N LYS A 113 13.03 -19.15 -13.40
CA LYS A 113 13.26 -17.81 -12.89
C LYS A 113 12.05 -17.29 -12.12
N GLU A 114 12.30 -16.65 -11.03
CA GLU A 114 11.28 -15.97 -10.24
C GLU A 114 10.88 -14.64 -10.87
N LYS A 115 9.58 -14.41 -11.01
CA LYS A 115 9.01 -13.15 -11.52
C LYS A 115 7.97 -12.61 -10.57
N ALA A 116 8.06 -11.31 -10.30
CA ALA A 116 7.05 -10.59 -9.57
C ALA A 116 5.76 -10.48 -10.42
N ARG A 117 4.62 -10.80 -9.81
CA ARG A 117 3.31 -10.86 -10.45
C ARG A 117 2.48 -9.65 -10.09
N LEU A 118 2.04 -8.90 -11.09
CA LEU A 118 1.13 -7.77 -10.90
C LEU A 118 -0.28 -8.24 -10.51
N GLY A 119 -0.96 -7.41 -9.74
CA GLY A 119 -2.32 -7.66 -9.34
C GLY A 119 -2.92 -6.50 -8.53
N ALA A 120 -4.11 -6.72 -8.05
CA ALA A 120 -4.82 -5.79 -7.19
C ALA A 120 -5.62 -6.54 -6.14
N GLY A 121 -5.99 -5.86 -5.07
CA GLY A 121 -6.77 -6.45 -3.99
C GLY A 121 -7.30 -5.42 -3.02
N VAL A 122 -7.94 -5.95 -1.99
CA VAL A 122 -8.45 -5.18 -0.86
C VAL A 122 -7.87 -5.72 0.44
N ASP A 123 -7.70 -4.87 1.43
CA ASP A 123 -7.23 -5.28 2.75
C ASP A 123 -8.07 -4.69 3.89
N LEU A 124 -8.08 -5.38 5.00
CA LEU A 124 -8.48 -4.89 6.30
C LEU A 124 -7.22 -4.70 7.13
N ALA A 125 -7.01 -3.49 7.61
CA ALA A 125 -5.84 -3.15 8.41
C ALA A 125 -6.24 -2.67 9.78
N TYR A 126 -5.46 -3.02 10.80
CA TYR A 126 -5.47 -2.30 12.06
C TYR A 126 -4.28 -1.35 12.10
N VAL A 127 -4.58 -0.06 12.29
CA VAL A 127 -3.59 1.02 12.28
C VAL A 127 -3.48 1.63 13.68
N TRP A 128 -2.27 1.66 14.22
CA TRP A 128 -1.90 2.46 15.39
C TRP A 128 -1.30 3.77 14.89
N LEU A 129 -2.09 4.82 14.96
CA LEU A 129 -1.74 6.14 14.44
C LEU A 129 -1.27 7.05 15.58
N ASN A 130 0.01 6.97 15.92
CA ASN A 130 0.61 7.81 16.96
C ASN A 130 1.33 9.02 16.33
N PRO A 131 1.53 10.13 17.05
CA PRO A 131 2.19 11.33 16.52
C PRO A 131 3.57 11.08 15.89
N GLU A 132 4.35 10.18 16.47
CA GLU A 132 5.73 9.91 16.05
C GLU A 132 5.86 8.73 15.09
N ARG A 133 4.87 7.83 15.06
CA ARG A 133 4.98 6.58 14.30
C ARG A 133 3.62 5.99 13.93
N ILE A 134 3.59 5.35 12.79
CA ILE A 134 2.45 4.56 12.33
C ILE A 134 2.86 3.09 12.32
N ARG A 135 2.05 2.24 12.94
CA ARG A 135 2.16 0.79 12.80
C ARG A 135 0.92 0.29 12.12
N THR A 136 1.09 -0.55 11.14
CA THR A 136 -0.03 -1.13 10.39
C THR A 136 0.14 -2.63 10.29
N PHE A 137 -0.86 -3.37 10.72
CA PHE A 137 -1.01 -4.78 10.44
C PHE A 137 -2.22 -4.95 9.52
N SER A 138 -2.05 -5.64 8.39
CA SER A 138 -3.16 -5.87 7.46
C SER A 138 -3.25 -7.29 6.94
N VAL A 139 -4.47 -7.70 6.67
CA VAL A 139 -4.82 -8.95 5.98
C VAL A 139 -5.63 -8.58 4.76
N GLY A 140 -5.21 -9.04 3.60
CA GLY A 140 -5.86 -8.72 2.35
C GLY A 140 -6.08 -9.94 1.46
N ILE A 141 -6.96 -9.78 0.52
CA ILE A 141 -7.18 -10.71 -0.58
C ILE A 141 -7.01 -9.97 -1.89
N GLY A 142 -6.24 -10.55 -2.80
CA GLY A 142 -5.99 -9.97 -4.12
C GLY A 142 -5.95 -11.03 -5.19
N ALA A 143 -5.98 -10.59 -6.44
CA ALA A 143 -5.84 -11.45 -7.60
C ALA A 143 -4.74 -10.92 -8.53
N GLY A 144 -3.86 -11.81 -8.95
CA GLY A 144 -2.79 -11.48 -9.88
C GLY A 144 -3.15 -11.75 -11.32
N GLU A 145 -2.42 -11.09 -12.21
CA GLU A 145 -2.55 -11.29 -13.65
C GLU A 145 -2.25 -12.74 -14.06
N ARG A 146 -2.79 -13.15 -15.20
CA ARG A 146 -2.43 -14.42 -15.82
C ARG A 146 -1.01 -14.36 -16.35
N MET A 147 -0.21 -15.35 -16.00
CA MET A 147 1.15 -15.45 -16.52
C MET A 147 1.22 -16.50 -17.63
N LYS A 148 1.91 -16.13 -18.73
CA LYS A 148 2.11 -17.01 -19.90
C LYS A 148 3.60 -17.31 -20.07
N ASN A 149 3.89 -18.51 -20.59
CA ASN A 149 5.26 -18.84 -20.99
C ASN A 149 5.62 -18.19 -22.35
N GLY A 150 6.87 -18.36 -22.78
CA GLY A 150 7.33 -17.86 -24.07
C GLY A 150 6.61 -18.49 -25.29
N ARG A 151 5.82 -19.53 -25.11
CA ARG A 151 4.99 -20.19 -26.13
C ARG A 151 3.53 -19.72 -26.11
N GLY A 152 3.18 -18.77 -25.20
CA GLY A 152 1.81 -18.26 -25.08
C GLY A 152 0.86 -19.13 -24.23
N GLU A 153 1.32 -20.25 -23.67
CA GLU A 153 0.52 -21.12 -22.81
C GLU A 153 0.36 -20.48 -21.42
N VAL A 154 -0.84 -20.54 -20.86
CA VAL A 154 -1.13 -20.04 -19.51
C VAL A 154 -0.48 -20.97 -18.48
N ILE A 155 0.54 -20.48 -17.80
CA ILE A 155 1.24 -21.20 -16.73
C ILE A 155 0.52 -20.97 -15.40
N GLU A 156 0.06 -19.73 -15.18
CA GLU A 156 -0.61 -19.34 -13.94
C GLU A 156 -1.95 -18.66 -14.28
N LYS A 157 -3.02 -19.18 -13.68
CA LYS A 157 -4.35 -18.58 -13.81
C LYS A 157 -4.50 -17.41 -12.82
N THR A 158 -5.51 -16.58 -13.05
CA THR A 158 -5.92 -15.58 -12.06
C THR A 158 -6.55 -16.32 -10.88
N GLU A 159 -5.82 -16.40 -9.78
CA GLU A 159 -6.27 -17.03 -8.54
C GLU A 159 -6.20 -16.02 -7.39
N PRO A 160 -7.17 -16.09 -6.46
CA PRO A 160 -7.12 -15.24 -5.27
C PRO A 160 -5.91 -15.63 -4.41
N THR A 161 -5.21 -14.63 -3.90
CA THR A 161 -4.09 -14.82 -2.97
C THR A 161 -4.31 -13.99 -1.72
N ILE A 162 -3.99 -14.59 -0.57
CA ILE A 162 -4.06 -13.89 0.72
C ILE A 162 -2.71 -13.21 0.95
N GLN A 163 -2.77 -11.97 1.42
CA GLN A 163 -1.59 -11.20 1.84
C GLN A 163 -1.70 -10.83 3.30
N PHE A 164 -0.58 -10.98 4.02
CA PHE A 164 -0.37 -10.43 5.35
C PHE A 164 0.70 -9.35 5.24
N SER A 165 0.49 -8.22 5.86
CA SER A 165 1.46 -7.12 5.83
C SER A 165 1.62 -6.51 7.22
N TYR A 166 2.85 -6.19 7.55
CA TYR A 166 3.20 -5.36 8.69
C TYR A 166 4.13 -4.24 8.25
N THR A 167 3.83 -3.01 8.65
CA THR A 167 4.67 -1.84 8.39
C THR A 167 4.86 -1.02 9.65
N LEU A 168 6.05 -0.43 9.76
CA LEU A 168 6.39 0.56 10.78
C LEU A 168 6.97 1.78 10.08
N SER A 169 6.33 2.93 10.26
CA SER A 169 6.72 4.20 9.66
C SER A 169 6.89 5.28 10.70
N PHE A 170 7.73 6.25 10.43
CA PHE A 170 8.05 7.39 11.27
C PHE A 170 7.78 8.68 10.51
N GLY A 171 7.32 9.71 11.23
CA GLY A 171 7.07 11.03 10.68
C GLY A 171 8.34 11.73 10.19
N LEU A 172 8.20 12.46 9.07
CA LEU A 172 9.22 13.35 8.54
C LEU A 172 9.05 14.76 9.07
#